data_637efec4b4cccd71b9a66cae8d91ac4a
#
_entry.id   637efec4b4cccd71b9a66cae8d91ac4a
#
_cell.length_a   1.000
_cell.length_b   1.000
_cell.length_c   1.000
_cell.angle_alpha   90.00
_cell.angle_beta   90.00
_cell.angle_gamma   90.00
#
_symmetry.space_group_name_H-M   'P 1'
#
loop_
_entity.id
_entity.type
_entity.pdbx_description
1 polymer ?
#
loop_
_entity_poly.entity_id
_entity_poly.type
_entity_poly.pdbx_seq_one_letter_code
_entity_poly.pdbx_strand_id
1 'polypeptide(L)'
;MTALGYGILAAAIVLCAAAVWCERRKTRRTLEKLNEMLTDAMRGDFTEDSFDETLLSALESKLAHYLAASTVSARNVSTEKEKLKTLIGDISHQTKTPIANILLYAQLLREQPGNTVCLDALDAQTKKLQSLIEALVKTSRLESGVIALRPEPGALQDVLSSAVSQLEPKAGEKGISITFLPTDAEAVFDAKWTEEAVFNLLDNAGKYTPAGGAVRVSASAYQMFSAIHVADNGPGIPEDEQPKVFQRFYRGLSNPTEEGVGIGLYLVRQIAEGQGGYVKVSSKPGEGSTFSLYLPREICQHC
;
A
#
# COMPACT_ATOMS: atom_id res chain seq x y z
N MET A 1 -69.00 5.05 -56.01
CA MET A 1 -68.11 5.75 -55.02
C MET A 1 -67.84 4.95 -53.75
N THR A 2 -68.51 3.84 -53.46
CA THR A 2 -68.32 3.08 -52.23
C THR A 2 -67.15 2.09 -52.22
N ALA A 3 -66.76 1.50 -53.35
CA ALA A 3 -65.64 0.55 -53.42
C ALA A 3 -64.26 1.21 -53.23
N LEU A 4 -64.09 2.43 -53.74
CA LEU A 4 -62.83 3.21 -53.58
C LEU A 4 -62.60 3.64 -52.12
N GLY A 5 -63.68 3.97 -51.38
CA GLY A 5 -63.61 4.33 -49.96
C GLY A 5 -63.21 3.15 -49.07
N TYR A 6 -63.69 1.97 -49.35
CA TYR A 6 -63.29 0.74 -48.60
C TYR A 6 -61.80 0.39 -48.86
N GLY A 7 -61.34 0.61 -50.10
CA GLY A 7 -59.90 0.38 -50.41
C GLY A 7 -58.97 1.31 -49.65
N ILE A 8 -59.31 2.60 -49.55
CA ILE A 8 -58.54 3.60 -48.83
C ILE A 8 -58.55 3.29 -47.32
N LEU A 9 -59.69 2.90 -46.76
CA LEU A 9 -59.79 2.54 -45.34
C LEU A 9 -58.98 1.28 -45.00
N ALA A 10 -59.01 0.27 -45.84
CA ALA A 10 -58.17 -0.92 -45.67
C ALA A 10 -56.66 -0.61 -45.73
N ALA A 11 -56.25 0.22 -46.69
CA ALA A 11 -54.86 0.65 -46.79
C ALA A 11 -54.42 1.44 -45.56
N ALA A 12 -55.25 2.32 -45.02
CA ALA A 12 -54.94 3.07 -43.79
C ALA A 12 -54.81 2.14 -42.56
N ILE A 13 -55.69 1.12 -42.43
CA ILE A 13 -55.59 0.15 -41.36
C ILE A 13 -54.28 -0.66 -41.45
N VAL A 14 -53.90 -1.09 -42.65
CA VAL A 14 -52.64 -1.83 -42.88
C VAL A 14 -51.43 -0.97 -42.54
N LEU A 15 -51.43 0.29 -42.93
CA LEU A 15 -50.34 1.26 -42.61
C LEU A 15 -50.25 1.48 -41.10
N CYS A 16 -51.38 1.69 -40.41
CA CYS A 16 -51.41 1.83 -38.97
C CYS A 16 -50.89 0.55 -38.24
N ALA A 17 -51.34 -0.62 -38.70
CA ALA A 17 -50.87 -1.89 -38.15
C ALA A 17 -49.36 -2.11 -38.38
N ALA A 18 -48.86 -1.77 -39.56
CA ALA A 18 -47.44 -1.82 -39.87
C ALA A 18 -46.62 -0.83 -39.00
N ALA A 19 -47.10 0.40 -38.81
CA ALA A 19 -46.47 1.39 -37.95
C ALA A 19 -46.38 0.92 -36.48
N VAL A 20 -47.51 0.41 -35.93
CA VAL A 20 -47.55 -0.14 -34.56
C VAL A 20 -46.67 -1.38 -34.43
N TRP A 21 -46.60 -2.23 -35.45
CA TRP A 21 -45.71 -3.39 -35.46
C TRP A 21 -44.22 -2.98 -35.48
N CYS A 22 -43.87 -1.99 -36.31
CA CYS A 22 -42.51 -1.41 -36.36
C CYS A 22 -42.09 -0.82 -35.01
N GLU A 23 -42.98 -0.02 -34.37
CA GLU A 23 -42.69 0.56 -33.06
C GLU A 23 -42.55 -0.51 -31.97
N ARG A 24 -43.47 -1.51 -31.94
CA ARG A 24 -43.35 -2.63 -30.99
C ARG A 24 -42.08 -3.42 -31.19
N ARG A 25 -41.68 -3.66 -32.44
CA ARG A 25 -40.41 -4.34 -32.76
C ARG A 25 -39.19 -3.56 -32.32
N LYS A 26 -39.21 -2.23 -32.48
CA LYS A 26 -38.14 -1.32 -32.03
C LYS A 26 -38.02 -1.33 -30.50
N THR A 27 -39.13 -1.17 -29.80
CA THR A 27 -39.16 -1.18 -28.32
C THR A 27 -38.70 -2.54 -27.75
N ARG A 28 -39.15 -3.65 -28.37
CA ARG A 28 -38.72 -4.99 -27.92
C ARG A 28 -37.23 -5.21 -28.07
N ARG A 29 -36.61 -4.81 -29.19
CA ARG A 29 -35.17 -4.90 -29.40
C ARG A 29 -34.39 -4.10 -28.37
N THR A 30 -34.89 -2.92 -28.02
CA THR A 30 -34.28 -2.07 -27.00
C THR A 30 -34.30 -2.70 -25.60
N LEU A 31 -35.46 -3.27 -25.22
CA LEU A 31 -35.62 -3.97 -23.95
C LEU A 31 -34.74 -5.24 -23.88
N GLU A 32 -34.62 -5.97 -25.00
CA GLU A 32 -33.75 -7.14 -25.10
C GLU A 32 -32.26 -6.70 -24.92
N LYS A 33 -31.84 -5.63 -25.57
CA LYS A 33 -30.45 -5.08 -25.44
C LYS A 33 -30.15 -4.59 -24.02
N LEU A 34 -31.09 -3.87 -23.38
CA LEU A 34 -30.95 -3.44 -21.98
C LEU A 34 -30.84 -4.62 -21.01
N ASN A 35 -31.66 -5.68 -21.25
CA ASN A 35 -31.60 -6.88 -20.43
C ASN A 35 -30.30 -7.67 -20.60
N GLU A 36 -29.73 -7.67 -21.82
CA GLU A 36 -28.44 -8.28 -22.11
C GLU A 36 -27.31 -7.50 -21.38
N MET A 37 -27.28 -6.16 -21.49
CA MET A 37 -26.34 -5.30 -20.76
C MET A 37 -26.40 -5.51 -19.25
N LEU A 38 -27.59 -5.61 -18.66
CA LEU A 38 -27.76 -5.91 -17.23
C LEU A 38 -27.23 -7.29 -16.87
N THR A 39 -27.46 -8.29 -17.71
CA THR A 39 -27.02 -9.67 -17.50
C THR A 39 -25.50 -9.77 -17.55
N ASP A 40 -24.86 -9.10 -18.51
CA ASP A 40 -23.40 -9.06 -18.67
C ASP A 40 -22.75 -8.30 -17.53
N ALA A 41 -23.35 -7.18 -17.08
CA ALA A 41 -22.90 -6.47 -15.89
C ALA A 41 -22.97 -7.33 -14.62
N MET A 42 -24.03 -8.13 -14.45
CA MET A 42 -24.13 -9.07 -13.33
C MET A 42 -23.08 -10.19 -13.37
N ARG A 43 -22.58 -10.55 -14.55
CA ARG A 43 -21.49 -11.53 -14.75
C ARG A 43 -20.10 -10.91 -14.61
N GLY A 44 -19.99 -9.58 -14.64
CA GLY A 44 -18.72 -8.86 -14.59
C GLY A 44 -18.02 -8.70 -15.93
N ASP A 45 -18.63 -9.08 -17.04
CA ASP A 45 -18.08 -9.08 -18.42
C ASP A 45 -18.65 -7.94 -19.27
N PHE A 46 -18.96 -6.80 -18.67
CA PHE A 46 -19.56 -5.67 -19.38
C PHE A 46 -18.56 -5.02 -20.35
N THR A 47 -18.93 -4.92 -21.65
CA THR A 47 -18.22 -4.21 -22.71
C THR A 47 -19.11 -3.14 -23.34
N GLU A 48 -18.53 -1.97 -23.64
CA GLU A 48 -19.24 -0.82 -24.20
C GLU A 48 -19.30 -0.95 -25.72
N ASP A 49 -20.53 -1.08 -26.30
CA ASP A 49 -20.77 -1.10 -27.73
C ASP A 49 -21.17 0.29 -28.26
N SER A 50 -20.96 0.53 -29.57
CA SER A 50 -21.12 1.82 -30.25
C SER A 50 -22.57 2.36 -30.21
N PHE A 51 -22.68 3.68 -29.97
CA PHE A 51 -23.96 4.39 -29.77
C PHE A 51 -24.43 5.16 -31.00
N ASP A 52 -25.77 5.22 -31.17
CA ASP A 52 -26.47 6.04 -32.18
C ASP A 52 -27.11 7.27 -31.48
N GLU A 53 -27.20 8.45 -32.17
CA GLU A 53 -27.53 9.77 -31.58
C GLU A 53 -29.01 9.94 -31.16
N THR A 54 -29.57 9.00 -30.40
CA THR A 54 -30.96 9.07 -29.93
C THR A 54 -31.04 9.25 -28.41
N LEU A 55 -32.21 9.72 -27.88
CA LEU A 55 -32.44 9.83 -26.43
C LEU A 55 -32.27 8.49 -25.71
N LEU A 56 -32.48 7.40 -26.41
CA LEU A 56 -32.29 6.03 -25.97
C LEU A 56 -30.78 5.72 -25.78
N SER A 57 -29.94 6.12 -26.73
CA SER A 57 -28.49 6.01 -26.66
C SER A 57 -27.94 6.77 -25.45
N ALA A 58 -28.49 7.93 -25.14
CA ALA A 58 -28.09 8.69 -23.93
C ALA A 58 -28.46 7.95 -22.63
N LEU A 59 -29.56 7.21 -22.62
CA LEU A 59 -29.97 6.37 -21.49
C LEU A 59 -29.08 5.12 -21.36
N GLU A 60 -28.79 4.47 -22.49
CA GLU A 60 -27.87 3.31 -22.55
C GLU A 60 -26.47 3.72 -22.04
N SER A 61 -25.94 4.86 -22.51
CA SER A 61 -24.64 5.40 -22.05
C SER A 61 -24.60 5.68 -20.54
N LYS A 62 -25.65 6.31 -20.00
CA LYS A 62 -25.75 6.56 -18.55
C LYS A 62 -25.82 5.26 -17.75
N LEU A 63 -26.57 4.28 -18.24
CA LEU A 63 -26.67 2.97 -17.59
C LEU A 63 -25.34 2.22 -17.66
N ALA A 64 -24.67 2.24 -18.81
CA ALA A 64 -23.35 1.68 -19.01
C ALA A 64 -22.33 2.26 -18.03
N HIS A 65 -22.29 3.59 -17.93
CA HIS A 65 -21.40 4.30 -17.00
C HIS A 65 -21.71 3.95 -15.54
N TYR A 66 -22.97 3.87 -15.16
CA TYR A 66 -23.38 3.46 -13.80
C TYR A 66 -22.98 2.03 -13.48
N LEU A 67 -23.18 1.09 -14.40
CA LEU A 67 -22.81 -0.32 -14.23
C LEU A 67 -21.29 -0.49 -14.16
N ALA A 68 -20.54 0.21 -15.02
CA ALA A 68 -19.09 0.21 -14.97
C ALA A 68 -18.57 0.75 -13.62
N ALA A 69 -19.11 1.87 -13.13
CA ALA A 69 -18.77 2.42 -11.82
C ALA A 69 -19.13 1.46 -10.68
N SER A 70 -20.29 0.79 -10.76
CA SER A 70 -20.73 -0.19 -9.77
C SER A 70 -19.83 -1.43 -9.73
N THR A 71 -19.39 -1.95 -10.89
CA THR A 71 -18.46 -3.08 -10.96
C THR A 71 -17.09 -2.74 -10.41
N VAL A 72 -16.56 -1.54 -10.70
CA VAL A 72 -15.32 -1.04 -10.11
C VAL A 72 -15.44 -0.92 -8.58
N SER A 73 -16.55 -0.37 -8.10
CA SER A 73 -16.82 -0.27 -6.66
C SER A 73 -16.89 -1.65 -5.99
N ALA A 74 -17.59 -2.60 -6.57
CA ALA A 74 -17.69 -3.97 -6.06
C ALA A 74 -16.31 -4.67 -6.02
N ARG A 75 -15.48 -4.48 -7.06
CA ARG A 75 -14.11 -5.00 -7.08
C ARG A 75 -13.26 -4.36 -5.99
N ASN A 76 -13.34 -3.04 -5.80
CA ASN A 76 -12.61 -2.35 -4.73
C ASN A 76 -12.98 -2.89 -3.35
N VAL A 77 -14.28 -3.06 -3.06
CA VAL A 77 -14.76 -3.64 -1.80
C VAL A 77 -14.24 -5.07 -1.61
N SER A 78 -14.26 -5.90 -2.66
CA SER A 78 -13.72 -7.25 -2.61
C SER A 78 -12.21 -7.25 -2.34
N THR A 79 -11.46 -6.37 -3.00
CA THR A 79 -10.01 -6.22 -2.80
C THR A 79 -9.69 -5.78 -1.38
N GLU A 80 -10.42 -4.81 -0.84
CA GLU A 80 -10.25 -4.36 0.55
C GLU A 80 -10.59 -5.47 1.55
N LYS A 81 -11.63 -6.26 1.31
CA LYS A 81 -11.97 -7.42 2.13
C LYS A 81 -10.85 -8.47 2.16
N GLU A 82 -10.25 -8.79 1.01
CA GLU A 82 -9.13 -9.75 0.96
C GLU A 82 -7.87 -9.18 1.64
N LYS A 83 -7.57 -7.89 1.49
CA LYS A 83 -6.49 -7.23 2.23
C LYS A 83 -6.71 -7.33 3.74
N LEU A 84 -7.92 -7.06 4.23
CA LEU A 84 -8.27 -7.20 5.65
C LEU A 84 -8.13 -8.64 6.15
N LYS A 85 -8.57 -9.62 5.37
CA LYS A 85 -8.46 -11.04 5.71
C LYS A 85 -7.00 -11.47 5.83
N THR A 86 -6.15 -11.06 4.86
CA THR A 86 -4.71 -11.31 4.90
C THR A 86 -4.10 -10.66 6.14
N LEU A 87 -4.42 -9.38 6.40
CA LEU A 87 -3.94 -8.66 7.58
C LEU A 87 -4.27 -9.38 8.90
N ILE A 88 -5.53 -9.83 9.06
CA ILE A 88 -5.95 -10.56 10.28
C ILE A 88 -5.19 -11.88 10.40
N GLY A 89 -4.97 -12.60 9.29
CA GLY A 89 -4.17 -13.82 9.25
C GLY A 89 -2.73 -13.56 9.71
N ASP A 90 -2.10 -12.55 9.14
CA ASP A 90 -0.73 -12.16 9.45
C ASP A 90 -0.57 -11.73 10.93
N ILE A 91 -1.46 -10.88 11.44
CA ILE A 91 -1.48 -10.48 12.85
C ILE A 91 -1.61 -11.70 13.75
N SER A 92 -2.53 -12.62 13.43
CA SER A 92 -2.76 -13.83 14.20
C SER A 92 -1.50 -14.71 14.27
N HIS A 93 -0.80 -14.86 13.16
CA HIS A 93 0.46 -15.62 13.12
C HIS A 93 1.58 -14.93 13.90
N GLN A 94 1.75 -13.61 13.72
CA GLN A 94 2.83 -12.86 14.34
C GLN A 94 2.65 -12.65 15.85
N THR A 95 1.41 -12.66 16.35
CA THR A 95 1.12 -12.56 17.79
C THR A 95 1.17 -13.91 18.50
N LYS A 96 0.76 -15.00 17.83
CA LYS A 96 0.70 -16.34 18.43
C LYS A 96 2.05 -16.81 18.97
N THR A 97 3.12 -16.60 18.21
CA THR A 97 4.47 -17.04 18.59
C THR A 97 5.00 -16.35 19.85
N PRO A 98 5.05 -14.99 19.96
CA PRO A 98 5.53 -14.35 21.18
C PRO A 98 4.62 -14.66 22.39
N ILE A 99 3.31 -14.76 22.22
CA ILE A 99 2.39 -15.13 23.30
C ILE A 99 2.68 -16.54 23.80
N ALA A 100 2.86 -17.52 22.90
CA ALA A 100 3.20 -18.89 23.29
C ALA A 100 4.54 -18.95 24.04
N ASN A 101 5.55 -18.19 23.60
CA ASN A 101 6.84 -18.11 24.27
C ASN A 101 6.73 -17.44 25.66
N ILE A 102 5.95 -16.37 25.80
CA ILE A 102 5.68 -15.71 27.08
C ILE A 102 5.06 -16.72 28.07
N LEU A 103 4.05 -17.47 27.63
CA LEU A 103 3.41 -18.50 28.45
C LEU A 103 4.39 -19.61 28.86
N LEU A 104 5.24 -20.07 27.94
CA LEU A 104 6.26 -21.08 28.20
C LEU A 104 7.28 -20.59 29.25
N TYR A 105 7.85 -19.38 29.05
CA TYR A 105 8.83 -18.83 30.00
C TYR A 105 8.20 -18.56 31.38
N ALA A 106 6.94 -18.10 31.41
CA ALA A 106 6.22 -17.91 32.66
C ALA A 106 5.99 -19.24 33.39
N GLN A 107 5.78 -20.36 32.69
CA GLN A 107 5.68 -21.70 33.29
C GLN A 107 7.04 -22.16 33.80
N LEU A 108 8.10 -22.02 33.03
CA LEU A 108 9.47 -22.38 33.46
C LEU A 108 9.91 -21.61 34.71
N LEU A 109 9.54 -20.34 34.84
CA LEU A 109 9.80 -19.51 36.01
C LEU A 109 9.04 -19.99 37.25
N ARG A 110 7.85 -20.62 37.12
CA ARG A 110 7.14 -21.25 38.24
C ARG A 110 7.84 -22.48 38.72
N GLU A 111 8.46 -23.25 37.81
CA GLU A 111 9.20 -24.48 38.15
C GLU A 111 10.61 -24.15 38.71
N GLN A 112 11.22 -23.06 38.21
CA GLN A 112 12.57 -22.63 38.63
C GLN A 112 12.55 -21.13 38.99
N PRO A 113 12.08 -20.76 40.18
CA PRO A 113 12.07 -19.37 40.61
C PRO A 113 13.50 -18.81 40.69
N GLY A 114 13.72 -17.63 40.03
CA GLY A 114 15.03 -16.98 39.98
C GLY A 114 15.87 -17.27 38.73
N ASN A 115 15.36 -17.99 37.76
CA ASN A 115 16.03 -18.20 36.49
C ASN A 115 16.04 -16.86 35.66
N THR A 116 17.15 -16.13 35.73
CA THR A 116 17.33 -14.83 35.07
C THR A 116 17.25 -14.95 33.53
N VAL A 117 17.72 -16.04 32.95
CA VAL A 117 17.64 -16.30 31.49
C VAL A 117 16.19 -16.37 31.03
N CYS A 118 15.30 -17.01 31.81
CA CYS A 118 13.87 -17.05 31.50
C CYS A 118 13.19 -15.66 31.66
N LEU A 119 13.65 -14.87 32.65
CA LEU A 119 13.16 -13.49 32.83
C LEU A 119 13.56 -12.60 31.65
N ASP A 120 14.81 -12.63 31.23
CA ASP A 120 15.32 -11.86 30.11
C ASP A 120 14.60 -12.26 28.80
N ALA A 121 14.39 -13.56 28.59
CA ALA A 121 13.66 -14.07 27.44
C ALA A 121 12.18 -13.65 27.46
N LEU A 122 11.53 -13.63 28.62
CA LEU A 122 10.16 -13.15 28.77
C LEU A 122 10.05 -11.65 28.47
N ASP A 123 10.98 -10.83 29.00
CA ASP A 123 11.06 -9.40 28.73
C ASP A 123 11.25 -9.13 27.23
N ALA A 124 12.17 -9.84 26.58
CA ALA A 124 12.40 -9.74 25.14
C ALA A 124 11.13 -10.05 24.31
N GLN A 125 10.39 -11.13 24.65
CA GLN A 125 9.15 -11.46 23.95
C GLN A 125 8.04 -10.43 24.19
N THR A 126 7.97 -9.86 25.40
CA THR A 126 6.99 -8.81 25.74
C THR A 126 7.29 -7.53 24.97
N LYS A 127 8.55 -7.09 24.92
CA LYS A 127 8.99 -5.94 24.12
C LYS A 127 8.72 -6.14 22.62
N LYS A 128 8.97 -7.35 22.11
CA LYS A 128 8.66 -7.70 20.72
C LYS A 128 7.17 -7.60 20.43
N LEU A 129 6.30 -8.10 21.32
CA LEU A 129 4.85 -7.98 21.16
C LEU A 129 4.38 -6.55 21.23
N GLN A 130 4.92 -5.74 22.14
CA GLN A 130 4.65 -4.31 22.23
C GLN A 130 5.02 -3.58 20.93
N SER A 131 6.23 -3.77 20.43
CA SER A 131 6.68 -3.16 19.16
C SER A 131 5.82 -3.57 17.98
N LEU A 132 5.34 -4.83 17.95
CA LEU A 132 4.40 -5.31 16.94
C LEU A 132 3.08 -4.52 16.98
N ILE A 133 2.48 -4.39 18.17
CA ILE A 133 1.21 -3.66 18.34
C ILE A 133 1.36 -2.19 17.98
N GLU A 134 2.42 -1.54 18.42
CA GLU A 134 2.68 -0.12 18.11
C GLU A 134 2.84 0.11 16.59
N ALA A 135 3.62 -0.74 15.92
CA ALA A 135 3.81 -0.67 14.47
C ALA A 135 2.50 -0.92 13.71
N LEU A 136 1.68 -1.89 14.14
CA LEU A 136 0.36 -2.15 13.56
C LEU A 136 -0.61 -0.98 13.72
N VAL A 137 -0.64 -0.37 14.90
CA VAL A 137 -1.51 0.79 15.16
C VAL A 137 -1.08 1.98 14.31
N LYS A 138 0.23 2.27 14.23
CA LYS A 138 0.77 3.34 13.37
C LYS A 138 0.38 3.12 11.90
N THR A 139 0.61 1.92 11.40
CA THR A 139 0.33 1.56 10.00
C THR A 139 -1.16 1.62 9.69
N SER A 140 -2.00 1.04 10.55
CA SER A 140 -3.46 1.06 10.37
C SER A 140 -4.04 2.48 10.36
N ARG A 141 -3.52 3.38 11.20
CA ARG A 141 -3.96 4.79 11.23
C ARG A 141 -3.55 5.58 9.99
N LEU A 142 -2.37 5.28 9.42
CA LEU A 142 -1.92 5.87 8.15
C LEU A 142 -2.79 5.39 6.98
N GLU A 143 -3.02 4.07 6.87
CA GLU A 143 -3.82 3.47 5.79
C GLU A 143 -5.28 3.89 5.81
N SER A 144 -5.87 4.02 7.00
CA SER A 144 -7.26 4.45 7.14
C SER A 144 -7.45 5.97 6.99
N GLY A 145 -6.37 6.73 6.74
CA GLY A 145 -6.44 8.19 6.66
C GLY A 145 -6.77 8.90 7.98
N VAL A 146 -6.82 8.17 9.11
CA VAL A 146 -6.99 8.77 10.46
C VAL A 146 -5.82 9.68 10.78
N ILE A 147 -4.63 9.33 10.31
CA ILE A 147 -3.47 10.21 10.34
C ILE A 147 -3.36 10.87 8.97
N ALA A 148 -3.71 12.15 8.90
CA ALA A 148 -3.46 12.98 7.74
C ALA A 148 -2.02 13.48 7.81
N LEU A 149 -1.19 13.08 6.85
CA LEU A 149 0.15 13.65 6.66
C LEU A 149 0.02 15.12 6.25
N ARG A 150 0.93 15.96 6.74
CA ARG A 150 0.97 17.40 6.44
C ARG A 150 2.32 17.76 5.83
N PRO A 151 2.53 17.48 4.53
CA PRO A 151 3.76 17.81 3.85
C PRO A 151 3.91 19.34 3.75
N GLU A 152 5.05 19.85 4.24
CA GLU A 152 5.45 21.25 4.17
C GLU A 152 6.88 21.33 3.58
N PRO A 153 7.22 22.41 2.86
CA PRO A 153 8.60 22.63 2.42
C PRO A 153 9.55 22.71 3.60
N GLY A 154 10.67 21.97 3.54
CA GLY A 154 11.64 21.95 4.62
C GLY A 154 13.00 21.41 4.19
N ALA A 155 14.02 21.70 4.99
CA ALA A 155 15.37 21.19 4.82
C ALA A 155 15.47 19.75 5.36
N LEU A 156 16.09 18.86 4.60
CA LEU A 156 16.29 17.46 5.01
C LEU A 156 17.36 17.31 6.09
N GLN A 157 18.26 18.29 6.23
CA GLN A 157 19.38 18.28 7.17
C GLN A 157 18.93 18.01 8.61
N ASP A 158 17.89 18.70 9.10
CA ASP A 158 17.43 18.60 10.48
C ASP A 158 16.84 17.25 10.81
N VAL A 159 15.99 16.74 9.91
CA VAL A 159 15.37 15.41 10.04
C VAL A 159 16.41 14.29 10.02
N LEU A 160 17.41 14.40 9.12
CA LEU A 160 18.50 13.43 9.05
C LEU A 160 19.38 13.46 10.28
N SER A 161 19.73 14.65 10.77
CA SER A 161 20.52 14.82 11.99
C SER A 161 19.82 14.23 13.21
N SER A 162 18.50 14.49 13.36
CA SER A 162 17.70 13.94 14.45
C SER A 162 17.63 12.40 14.39
N ALA A 163 17.35 11.84 13.23
CA ALA A 163 17.25 10.38 13.06
C ALA A 163 18.60 9.68 13.29
N VAL A 164 19.72 10.26 12.84
CA VAL A 164 21.06 9.73 13.06
C VAL A 164 21.40 9.71 14.55
N SER A 165 21.12 10.80 15.28
CA SER A 165 21.39 10.87 16.71
C SER A 165 20.66 9.80 17.54
N GLN A 166 19.47 9.36 17.07
CA GLN A 166 18.72 8.29 17.71
C GLN A 166 19.36 6.90 17.51
N LEU A 167 20.12 6.70 16.43
CA LEU A 167 20.78 5.42 16.16
C LEU A 167 22.16 5.32 16.85
N GLU A 168 22.86 6.44 17.06
CA GLU A 168 24.23 6.49 17.58
C GLU A 168 24.48 5.59 18.81
N PRO A 169 23.60 5.56 19.85
CA PRO A 169 23.84 4.71 21.01
C PRO A 169 23.88 3.21 20.66
N LYS A 170 22.93 2.75 19.85
CA LYS A 170 22.88 1.35 19.43
C LYS A 170 24.02 0.97 18.48
N ALA A 171 24.40 1.89 17.61
CA ALA A 171 25.52 1.70 16.69
C ALA A 171 26.84 1.60 17.46
N GLY A 172 27.01 2.43 18.50
CA GLY A 172 28.17 2.38 19.40
C GLY A 172 28.32 1.04 20.11
N GLU A 173 27.24 0.42 20.58
CA GLU A 173 27.25 -0.91 21.20
C GLU A 173 27.78 -2.01 20.28
N LYS A 174 27.48 -1.92 18.97
CA LYS A 174 27.97 -2.85 17.94
C LYS A 174 29.31 -2.41 17.31
N GLY A 175 29.85 -1.24 17.64
CA GLY A 175 31.02 -0.67 17.00
C GLY A 175 30.81 -0.27 15.53
N ILE A 176 29.55 0.00 15.14
CA ILE A 176 29.21 0.43 13.78
C ILE A 176 29.55 1.92 13.61
N SER A 177 30.29 2.25 12.56
CA SER A 177 30.57 3.65 12.22
C SER A 177 29.40 4.25 11.42
N ILE A 178 28.89 5.40 11.88
CA ILE A 178 27.88 6.16 11.13
C ILE A 178 28.57 7.38 10.49
N THR A 179 28.41 7.51 9.17
CA THR A 179 28.87 8.69 8.42
C THR A 179 27.64 9.43 7.90
N PHE A 180 27.40 10.62 8.43
CA PHE A 180 26.38 11.53 7.93
C PHE A 180 27.02 12.63 7.08
N LEU A 181 26.58 12.73 5.82
CA LEU A 181 27.03 13.78 4.89
C LEU A 181 26.06 14.97 4.96
N PRO A 182 26.53 16.17 5.36
CA PRO A 182 25.70 17.37 5.38
C PRO A 182 25.07 17.64 4.01
N THR A 183 23.86 18.22 3.99
CA THR A 183 23.10 18.45 2.78
C THR A 183 22.29 19.74 2.85
N ASP A 184 22.22 20.46 1.73
CA ASP A 184 21.32 21.60 1.53
C ASP A 184 20.04 21.19 0.78
N ALA A 185 19.78 19.88 0.64
CA ALA A 185 18.62 19.39 -0.07
C ALA A 185 17.32 19.72 0.68
N GLU A 186 16.35 20.26 -0.06
CA GLU A 186 15.00 20.58 0.40
C GLU A 186 13.99 19.66 -0.25
N ALA A 187 12.87 19.40 0.45
CA ALA A 187 11.75 18.64 -0.05
C ALA A 187 10.43 19.12 0.59
N VAL A 188 9.31 18.63 0.07
CA VAL A 188 7.99 18.81 0.67
C VAL A 188 7.65 17.53 1.43
N PHE A 189 7.60 17.61 2.75
CA PHE A 189 7.43 16.43 3.60
C PHE A 189 6.83 16.77 4.97
N ASP A 190 6.24 15.78 5.63
CA ASP A 190 5.87 15.83 7.04
C ASP A 190 7.10 15.47 7.88
N ALA A 191 7.63 16.44 8.63
CA ALA A 191 8.88 16.29 9.36
C ALA A 191 8.84 15.10 10.33
N LYS A 192 7.76 14.95 11.11
CA LYS A 192 7.60 13.89 12.10
C LYS A 192 7.58 12.50 11.46
N TRP A 193 6.80 12.33 10.39
CA TRP A 193 6.65 11.04 9.74
C TRP A 193 7.86 10.68 8.87
N THR A 194 8.51 11.68 8.29
CA THR A 194 9.76 11.47 7.55
C THR A 194 10.89 11.08 8.49
N GLU A 195 10.98 11.69 9.68
CA GLU A 195 11.93 11.27 10.72
C GLU A 195 11.70 9.82 11.14
N GLU A 196 10.44 9.40 11.36
CA GLU A 196 10.07 8.00 11.64
C GLU A 196 10.49 7.06 10.50
N ALA A 197 10.29 7.48 9.24
CA ALA A 197 10.69 6.68 8.08
C ALA A 197 12.22 6.52 8.00
N VAL A 198 12.96 7.61 8.15
CA VAL A 198 14.43 7.59 8.14
C VAL A 198 14.96 6.76 9.30
N PHE A 199 14.39 6.90 10.50
CA PHE A 199 14.78 6.09 11.66
C PHE A 199 14.56 4.59 11.39
N ASN A 200 13.45 4.19 10.76
CA ASN A 200 13.22 2.78 10.38
C ASN A 200 14.24 2.27 9.37
N LEU A 201 14.69 3.10 8.42
CA LEU A 201 15.78 2.74 7.51
C LEU A 201 17.10 2.57 8.24
N LEU A 202 17.42 3.49 9.16
CA LEU A 202 18.62 3.47 9.98
C LEU A 202 18.65 2.30 10.98
N ASP A 203 17.53 2.01 11.65
CA ASP A 203 17.42 0.86 12.57
C ASP A 203 17.60 -0.47 11.80
N ASN A 204 17.10 -0.55 10.57
CA ASN A 204 17.37 -1.67 9.67
C ASN A 204 18.87 -1.77 9.33
N ALA A 205 19.49 -0.68 8.90
CA ALA A 205 20.92 -0.65 8.62
C ALA A 205 21.75 -1.08 9.84
N GLY A 206 21.45 -0.54 11.03
CA GLY A 206 22.13 -0.91 12.28
C GLY A 206 21.93 -2.38 12.69
N LYS A 207 20.77 -2.97 12.37
CA LYS A 207 20.49 -4.40 12.65
C LYS A 207 21.33 -5.32 11.78
N TYR A 208 21.32 -5.07 10.47
CA TYR A 208 21.93 -5.98 9.49
C TYR A 208 23.40 -5.70 9.21
N THR A 209 23.93 -4.55 9.61
CA THR A 209 25.37 -4.26 9.55
C THR A 209 26.11 -5.11 10.60
N PRO A 210 27.18 -5.82 10.20
CA PRO A 210 27.99 -6.60 11.14
C PRO A 210 28.74 -5.67 12.10
N ALA A 211 29.19 -6.21 13.24
CA ALA A 211 30.02 -5.49 14.18
C ALA A 211 31.28 -4.93 13.50
N GLY A 212 31.60 -3.67 13.77
CA GLY A 212 32.68 -2.94 13.11
C GLY A 212 32.37 -2.49 11.67
N GLY A 213 31.14 -2.66 11.20
CA GLY A 213 30.70 -2.21 9.86
C GLY A 213 30.43 -0.71 9.78
N ALA A 214 29.85 -0.28 8.68
CA ALA A 214 29.61 1.13 8.38
C ALA A 214 28.22 1.39 7.81
N VAL A 215 27.58 2.46 8.27
CA VAL A 215 26.33 3.01 7.73
C VAL A 215 26.60 4.42 7.24
N ARG A 216 26.17 4.73 6.01
CA ARG A 216 26.29 6.06 5.44
C ARG A 216 24.92 6.66 5.17
N VAL A 217 24.74 7.91 5.60
CA VAL A 217 23.51 8.68 5.37
C VAL A 217 23.86 9.88 4.51
N SER A 218 23.10 10.10 3.45
CA SER A 218 23.28 11.24 2.54
C SER A 218 21.94 11.63 1.92
N ALA A 219 21.86 12.83 1.34
CA ALA A 219 20.75 13.23 0.51
C ALA A 219 21.22 13.78 -0.83
N SER A 220 20.39 13.65 -1.84
CA SER A 220 20.63 14.15 -3.21
C SER A 220 19.38 14.86 -3.72
N ALA A 221 19.56 16.04 -4.31
CA ALA A 221 18.49 16.78 -4.94
C ALA A 221 18.44 16.45 -6.45
N TYR A 222 17.26 16.03 -6.93
CA TYR A 222 16.95 15.84 -8.34
C TYR A 222 15.92 16.88 -8.78
N GLN A 223 15.54 16.88 -10.04
CA GLN A 223 14.63 17.89 -10.59
C GLN A 223 13.25 17.88 -9.91
N MET A 224 12.65 16.71 -9.72
CA MET A 224 11.29 16.56 -9.15
C MET A 224 11.28 16.05 -7.72
N PHE A 225 12.33 15.38 -7.29
CA PHE A 225 12.43 14.73 -5.98
C PHE A 225 13.76 15.07 -5.29
N SER A 226 13.75 15.08 -3.99
CA SER A 226 14.95 14.92 -3.19
C SER A 226 14.97 13.50 -2.62
N ALA A 227 16.13 12.84 -2.63
CA ALA A 227 16.28 11.48 -2.14
C ALA A 227 17.17 11.43 -0.91
N ILE A 228 16.72 10.72 0.11
CA ILE A 228 17.51 10.35 1.29
C ILE A 228 18.05 8.95 1.05
N HIS A 229 19.35 8.75 1.21
CA HIS A 229 20.02 7.47 1.03
C HIS A 229 20.58 6.97 2.35
N VAL A 230 20.23 5.76 2.73
CA VAL A 230 20.80 5.02 3.84
C VAL A 230 21.49 3.79 3.26
N ALA A 231 22.83 3.79 3.28
CA ALA A 231 23.66 2.71 2.75
C ALA A 231 24.35 1.97 3.89
N ASP A 232 24.32 0.66 3.86
CA ASP A 232 25.00 -0.24 4.79
C ASP A 232 25.96 -1.18 4.06
N ASN A 233 26.92 -1.72 4.76
CA ASN A 233 27.81 -2.78 4.29
C ASN A 233 27.47 -4.15 4.90
N GLY A 234 26.19 -4.39 5.08
CA GLY A 234 25.63 -5.66 5.56
C GLY A 234 25.69 -6.80 4.53
N PRO A 235 24.94 -7.88 4.76
CA PRO A 235 24.99 -9.07 3.90
C PRO A 235 24.38 -8.86 2.51
N GLY A 236 23.68 -7.73 2.31
CA GLY A 236 22.94 -7.47 1.06
C GLY A 236 21.66 -8.31 0.95
N ILE A 237 20.92 -8.06 -0.14
CA ILE A 237 19.58 -8.62 -0.38
C ILE A 237 19.58 -9.22 -1.80
N PRO A 238 19.20 -10.50 -1.96
CA PRO A 238 19.03 -11.13 -3.28
C PRO A 238 18.02 -10.37 -4.14
N GLU A 239 18.23 -10.36 -5.46
CA GLU A 239 17.42 -9.58 -6.39
C GLU A 239 15.93 -9.96 -6.35
N ASP A 240 15.63 -11.25 -6.20
CA ASP A 240 14.26 -11.78 -6.10
C ASP A 240 13.55 -11.44 -4.79
N GLU A 241 14.30 -11.03 -3.76
CA GLU A 241 13.77 -10.58 -2.47
C GLU A 241 13.55 -9.06 -2.42
N GLN A 242 14.29 -8.27 -3.21
CA GLN A 242 14.22 -6.79 -3.16
C GLN A 242 12.82 -6.21 -3.34
N PRO A 243 11.94 -6.70 -4.23
CA PRO A 243 10.56 -6.22 -4.31
C PRO A 243 9.70 -6.59 -3.09
N LYS A 244 10.10 -7.62 -2.34
CA LYS A 244 9.33 -8.18 -1.22
C LYS A 244 9.66 -7.49 0.12
N VAL A 245 10.85 -6.88 0.26
CA VAL A 245 11.29 -6.29 1.54
C VAL A 245 10.37 -5.17 2.06
N PHE A 246 9.60 -4.56 1.20
CA PHE A 246 8.59 -3.55 1.54
C PHE A 246 7.19 -4.13 1.81
N GLN A 247 7.04 -5.46 1.79
CA GLN A 247 5.79 -6.10 2.16
C GLN A 247 5.67 -6.21 3.68
N ARG A 248 4.44 -6.21 4.17
CA ARG A 248 4.14 -6.39 5.60
C ARG A 248 4.64 -7.75 6.09
N PHE A 249 5.28 -7.76 7.26
CA PHE A 249 5.81 -8.97 7.91
C PHE A 249 6.85 -9.75 7.12
N TYR A 250 7.31 -9.19 6.00
CA TYR A 250 8.36 -9.84 5.24
C TYR A 250 9.69 -9.79 6.00
N ARG A 251 10.36 -10.91 6.02
CA ARG A 251 11.71 -11.07 6.57
C ARG A 251 12.51 -11.93 5.59
N GLY A 252 13.65 -11.44 5.17
CA GLY A 252 14.53 -12.17 4.26
C GLY A 252 14.99 -13.50 4.87
N LEU A 253 15.21 -14.48 4.03
CA LEU A 253 15.64 -15.83 4.44
C LEU A 253 17.10 -15.86 4.92
N SER A 254 17.88 -14.86 4.55
CA SER A 254 19.33 -14.82 4.79
C SER A 254 19.74 -14.61 6.25
N ASN A 255 18.88 -14.03 7.12
CA ASN A 255 19.17 -13.77 8.52
C ASN A 255 17.94 -13.96 9.42
N PRO A 256 17.52 -15.20 9.69
CA PRO A 256 16.33 -15.47 10.50
C PRO A 256 16.49 -15.11 11.99
N THR A 257 17.72 -14.92 12.46
CA THR A 257 18.04 -14.64 13.87
C THR A 257 17.92 -13.18 14.28
N GLU A 258 17.98 -12.23 13.34
CA GLU A 258 17.89 -10.80 13.67
C GLU A 258 16.49 -10.43 14.17
N GLU A 259 16.44 -9.63 15.23
CA GLU A 259 15.17 -9.21 15.85
C GLU A 259 14.42 -8.22 14.97
N GLY A 260 13.15 -8.48 14.70
CA GLY A 260 12.29 -7.56 13.98
C GLY A 260 10.93 -8.15 13.65
N VAL A 261 9.95 -7.27 13.47
CA VAL A 261 8.56 -7.63 13.17
C VAL A 261 8.28 -7.65 11.66
N GLY A 262 9.16 -7.07 10.85
CA GLY A 262 8.97 -6.97 9.40
C GLY A 262 7.92 -5.91 8.99
N ILE A 263 7.68 -4.89 9.83
CA ILE A 263 6.74 -3.80 9.52
C ILE A 263 7.47 -2.49 9.19
N GLY A 264 8.70 -2.30 9.65
CA GLY A 264 9.43 -1.03 9.53
C GLY A 264 9.55 -0.54 8.08
N LEU A 265 10.02 -1.37 7.14
CA LEU A 265 10.14 -1.01 5.73
C LEU A 265 8.77 -0.80 5.05
N TYR A 266 7.77 -1.55 5.45
CA TYR A 266 6.40 -1.32 4.98
C TYR A 266 5.89 0.06 5.44
N LEU A 267 6.14 0.44 6.70
CA LEU A 267 5.80 1.77 7.22
C LEU A 267 6.54 2.88 6.45
N VAL A 268 7.82 2.70 6.14
CA VAL A 268 8.59 3.63 5.29
C VAL A 268 7.90 3.84 3.95
N ARG A 269 7.46 2.76 3.31
CA ARG A 269 6.75 2.82 2.03
C ARG A 269 5.42 3.57 2.17
N GLN A 270 4.61 3.29 3.20
CA GLN A 270 3.34 3.98 3.43
C GLN A 270 3.52 5.49 3.67
N ILE A 271 4.55 5.87 4.44
CA ILE A 271 4.90 7.28 4.68
C ILE A 271 5.35 7.96 3.38
N ALA A 272 6.17 7.30 2.57
CA ALA A 272 6.63 7.83 1.29
C ALA A 272 5.46 8.06 0.32
N GLU A 273 4.66 7.02 0.09
CA GLU A 273 3.50 7.06 -0.83
C GLU A 273 2.46 8.10 -0.37
N GLY A 274 2.19 8.19 0.92
CA GLY A 274 1.26 9.16 1.50
C GLY A 274 1.70 10.63 1.37
N GLN A 275 2.97 10.88 1.05
CA GLN A 275 3.53 12.22 0.78
C GLN A 275 3.78 12.46 -0.73
N GLY A 276 3.30 11.57 -1.62
CA GLY A 276 3.52 11.67 -3.05
C GLY A 276 4.94 11.25 -3.49
N GLY A 277 5.69 10.61 -2.61
CA GLY A 277 7.02 10.07 -2.85
C GLY A 277 7.01 8.55 -3.08
N TYR A 278 8.18 7.94 -3.00
CA TYR A 278 8.36 6.50 -3.11
C TYR A 278 9.68 6.05 -2.47
N VAL A 279 9.83 4.74 -2.25
CA VAL A 279 11.05 4.14 -1.73
C VAL A 279 11.63 3.12 -2.70
N LYS A 280 12.96 3.04 -2.77
CA LYS A 280 13.69 2.03 -3.56
C LYS A 280 14.77 1.36 -2.72
N VAL A 281 15.15 0.16 -3.11
CA VAL A 281 16.33 -0.55 -2.62
C VAL A 281 17.22 -0.90 -3.79
N SER A 282 18.52 -0.77 -3.59
CA SER A 282 19.57 -1.26 -4.46
C SER A 282 20.55 -2.06 -3.60
N SER A 283 20.71 -3.33 -3.87
CA SER A 283 21.52 -4.21 -3.03
C SER A 283 22.15 -5.32 -3.84
N LYS A 284 23.32 -5.78 -3.38
CA LYS A 284 23.96 -6.97 -3.89
C LYS A 284 24.39 -7.87 -2.73
N PRO A 285 24.15 -9.17 -2.80
CA PRO A 285 24.61 -10.11 -1.79
C PRO A 285 26.12 -9.97 -1.53
N GLY A 286 26.48 -9.78 -0.26
CA GLY A 286 27.87 -9.59 0.19
C GLY A 286 28.43 -8.17 0.03
N GLU A 287 27.74 -7.25 -0.63
CA GLU A 287 28.22 -5.86 -0.82
C GLU A 287 27.44 -4.83 0.03
N GLY A 288 26.31 -5.25 0.65
CA GLY A 288 25.43 -4.37 1.41
C GLY A 288 24.21 -3.89 0.66
N SER A 289 23.51 -2.93 1.25
CA SER A 289 22.25 -2.38 0.70
C SER A 289 22.23 -0.87 0.76
N THR A 290 21.53 -0.26 -0.18
CA THR A 290 21.20 1.18 -0.15
C THR A 290 19.68 1.32 -0.28
N PHE A 291 19.05 1.82 0.77
CA PHE A 291 17.65 2.22 0.75
C PHE A 291 17.55 3.71 0.44
N SER A 292 16.69 4.05 -0.49
CA SER A 292 16.52 5.44 -0.96
C SER A 292 15.05 5.86 -0.84
N LEU A 293 14.80 6.86 0.00
CA LEU A 293 13.49 7.48 0.20
C LEU A 293 13.41 8.75 -0.64
N TYR A 294 12.50 8.78 -1.60
CA TYR A 294 12.27 9.91 -2.51
C TYR A 294 11.07 10.73 -2.04
N LEU A 295 11.26 12.02 -1.86
CA LEU A 295 10.26 12.99 -1.44
C LEU A 295 10.10 14.07 -2.51
N PRO A 296 8.88 14.54 -2.84
CA PRO A 296 8.68 15.58 -3.85
C PRO A 296 9.34 16.90 -3.42
N ARG A 297 9.80 17.69 -4.39
CA ARG A 297 10.36 19.03 -4.15
C ARG A 297 9.32 20.13 -4.25
N GLU A 298 8.23 19.88 -4.92
CA GLU A 298 7.11 20.80 -5.10
C GLU A 298 5.80 20.15 -4.67
N ILE A 299 4.86 20.95 -4.18
CA ILE A 299 3.52 20.46 -3.83
C ILE A 299 2.82 20.07 -5.14
N CYS A 300 2.50 18.79 -5.30
CA CYS A 300 1.63 18.35 -6.40
C CYS A 300 0.24 18.99 -6.22
N GLN A 301 -0.13 19.96 -7.08
CA GLN A 301 -1.45 20.62 -7.03
C GLN A 301 -2.61 19.71 -7.50
N HIS A 302 -2.36 18.40 -7.74
CA HIS A 302 -3.32 17.47 -8.36
C HIS A 302 -3.40 16.10 -7.66
N CYS A 303 -3.18 16.03 -6.34
CA CYS A 303 -3.49 14.82 -5.59
C CYS A 303 -4.76 15.00 -4.76
#